data_6257826bd3ba03c2cd3c8a5ff4d55ed6
#
_entry.id   6257826bd3ba03c2cd3c8a5ff4d55ed6
#
_cell.length_a   1.000
_cell.length_b   1.000
_cell.length_c   1.000
_cell.angle_alpha   90.00
_cell.angle_beta   90.00
_cell.angle_gamma   90.00
#
_symmetry.space_group_name_H-M   'P 1'
#
loop_
_entity.id
_entity.type
_entity.pdbx_description
1 polymer ?
#
loop_
_entity_poly.entity_id
_entity_poly.type
_entity_poly.pdbx_seq_one_letter_code
_entity_poly.pdbx_strand_id
1 'polypeptide(L)'
;MHRGVRRSAIFEDETDYQVMLQMIKDCLEKYQCILHAYCLMTNHIHLLSETDRIEVDKFMKRMLERYTMYFNHKYSYRGHTFEGRYKSCLVWDDAYFLQTSWYIHLNPVKAGIITRPEECFASIDQKGSDPFTKSTSLPETVHTGKM
;
A
#
# COMPACT_ATOMS: atom_id res chain seq x y z
N MET A 1 -5.61 2.63 5.69
CA MET A 1 -5.29 3.94 5.08
C MET A 1 -4.53 4.82 6.06
N HIS A 2 -3.50 5.49 5.63
CA HIS A 2 -2.75 6.46 6.44
C HIS A 2 -2.37 7.69 5.62
N ARG A 3 -2.43 8.87 6.22
CA ARG A 3 -2.32 10.17 5.51
C ARG A 3 -1.23 11.04 6.12
N GLY A 4 -0.58 11.86 5.28
CA GLY A 4 0.36 12.90 5.70
C GLY A 4 -0.31 14.00 6.53
N VAL A 5 0.46 14.59 7.46
CA VAL A 5 0.02 15.71 8.30
C VAL A 5 -0.49 16.86 7.43
N ARG A 6 -1.66 17.40 7.76
CA ARG A 6 -2.31 18.48 6.99
C ARG A 6 -2.47 18.17 5.50
N ARG A 7 -2.55 16.89 5.12
CA ARG A 7 -2.58 16.43 3.73
C ARG A 7 -1.32 16.79 2.92
N SER A 8 -0.20 17.07 3.60
CA SER A 8 1.08 17.29 2.91
C SER A 8 1.54 16.04 2.17
N ALA A 9 2.37 16.23 1.16
CA ALA A 9 3.02 15.13 0.48
C ALA A 9 3.84 14.30 1.48
N ILE A 10 3.79 13.00 1.32
CA ILE A 10 4.62 12.01 2.01
C ILE A 10 5.57 11.31 1.04
N PHE A 11 5.42 11.59 -0.24
CA PHE A 11 6.31 11.20 -1.32
C PHE A 11 6.59 12.44 -2.16
N GLU A 12 7.84 12.88 -2.24
CA GLU A 12 8.26 14.04 -3.01
C GLU A 12 8.92 13.62 -4.33
N ASP A 13 9.54 12.45 -4.36
CA ASP A 13 10.18 11.90 -5.55
C ASP A 13 10.00 10.38 -5.67
N GLU A 14 10.44 9.82 -6.80
CA GLU A 14 10.32 8.39 -7.09
C GLU A 14 11.09 7.51 -6.06
N THR A 15 12.20 8.02 -5.53
CA THR A 15 13.00 7.29 -4.54
C THR A 15 12.20 7.04 -3.27
N ASP A 16 11.33 7.97 -2.87
CA ASP A 16 10.48 7.83 -1.69
C ASP A 16 9.50 6.66 -1.82
N TYR A 17 8.93 6.49 -3.03
CA TYR A 17 8.05 5.35 -3.32
C TYR A 17 8.82 4.03 -3.24
N GLN A 18 10.00 3.97 -3.82
CA GLN A 18 10.85 2.77 -3.80
C GLN A 18 11.27 2.40 -2.37
N VAL A 19 11.66 3.38 -1.56
CA VAL A 19 12.01 3.17 -0.15
C VAL A 19 10.81 2.68 0.64
N MET A 20 9.61 3.25 0.42
CA MET A 20 8.39 2.78 1.08
C MET A 20 8.08 1.33 0.69
N LEU A 21 8.16 0.98 -0.59
CA LEU A 21 7.92 -0.38 -1.07
C LEU A 21 8.92 -1.37 -0.45
N GLN A 22 10.20 -1.00 -0.36
CA GLN A 22 11.19 -1.86 0.30
C GLN A 22 10.87 -2.05 1.79
N MET A 23 10.44 -1.00 2.48
CA MET A 23 10.04 -1.10 3.89
C MET A 23 8.79 -1.94 4.09
N ILE A 24 7.81 -1.85 3.17
CA ILE A 24 6.63 -2.73 3.16
C ILE A 24 7.10 -4.18 3.01
N LYS A 25 7.93 -4.48 2.02
CA LYS A 25 8.47 -5.82 1.78
C LYS A 25 9.17 -6.39 3.01
N ASP A 26 10.11 -5.64 3.59
CA ASP A 26 10.83 -6.05 4.80
C ASP A 26 9.87 -6.37 5.96
N CYS A 27 8.80 -5.57 6.10
CA CYS A 27 7.80 -5.78 7.14
C CYS A 27 6.90 -6.98 6.85
N LEU A 28 6.52 -7.22 5.59
CA LEU A 28 5.75 -8.41 5.18
C LEU A 28 6.53 -9.68 5.50
N GLU A 29 7.80 -9.75 5.14
CA GLU A 29 8.67 -10.89 5.42
C GLU A 29 8.85 -11.09 6.93
N LYS A 30 9.14 -10.01 7.66
CA LYS A 30 9.37 -10.07 9.12
C LYS A 30 8.14 -10.54 9.90
N TYR A 31 6.97 -10.07 9.52
CA TYR A 31 5.71 -10.32 10.23
C TYR A 31 4.86 -11.40 9.57
N GLN A 32 5.36 -12.02 8.49
CA GLN A 32 4.66 -13.07 7.75
C GLN A 32 3.25 -12.66 7.33
N CYS A 33 3.11 -11.41 6.87
CA CYS A 33 1.88 -10.86 6.36
C CYS A 33 1.80 -11.05 4.85
N ILE A 34 0.58 -11.16 4.32
CA ILE A 34 0.29 -11.19 2.89
C ILE A 34 -0.26 -9.84 2.48
N LEU A 35 0.29 -9.24 1.43
CA LEU A 35 -0.23 -8.01 0.84
C LEU A 35 -1.03 -8.36 -0.41
N HIS A 36 -2.33 -8.06 -0.41
CA HIS A 36 -3.24 -8.36 -1.52
C HIS A 36 -3.39 -7.18 -2.49
N ALA A 37 -3.38 -5.96 -1.96
CA ALA A 37 -3.43 -4.75 -2.78
C ALA A 37 -2.80 -3.57 -2.03
N TYR A 38 -2.23 -2.65 -2.78
CA TYR A 38 -1.73 -1.40 -2.24
C TYR A 38 -1.90 -0.24 -3.22
N CYS A 39 -1.90 0.96 -2.70
CA CYS A 39 -1.84 2.18 -3.49
C CYS A 39 -1.08 3.24 -2.69
N LEU A 40 0.00 3.75 -3.29
CA LEU A 40 0.81 4.83 -2.73
C LEU A 40 0.42 6.13 -3.46
N MET A 41 -0.29 7.00 -2.76
CA MET A 41 -0.71 8.31 -3.25
C MET A 41 0.23 9.36 -2.70
N THR A 42 0.40 10.48 -3.37
CA THR A 42 1.31 11.56 -2.98
C THR A 42 1.24 11.91 -1.49
N ASN A 43 0.05 11.87 -0.89
CA ASN A 43 -0.18 12.29 0.50
C ASN A 43 -0.83 11.23 1.40
N HIS A 44 -1.02 10.01 0.93
CA HIS A 44 -1.56 8.90 1.73
C HIS A 44 -1.29 7.55 1.12
N ILE A 45 -1.43 6.51 1.92
CA ILE A 45 -1.23 5.12 1.52
C ILE A 45 -2.46 4.28 1.83
N HIS A 46 -2.74 3.33 0.97
CA HIS A 46 -3.72 2.27 1.16
C HIS A 46 -3.04 0.92 1.08
N LEU A 47 -3.33 0.05 2.02
CA LEU A 47 -2.87 -1.33 2.04
C LEU A 47 -4.05 -2.24 2.34
N LEU A 48 -4.17 -3.33 1.61
CA LEU A 48 -5.05 -4.46 1.90
C LEU A 48 -4.16 -5.65 2.22
N SER A 49 -4.04 -5.98 3.49
CA SER A 49 -3.13 -7.01 3.97
C SER A 49 -3.85 -8.01 4.87
N GLU A 50 -3.41 -9.24 4.79
CA GLU A 50 -3.82 -10.34 5.66
C GLU A 50 -2.70 -10.65 6.65
N THR A 51 -3.08 -10.83 7.91
CA THR A 51 -2.16 -11.17 8.99
C THR A 51 -2.73 -12.35 9.78
N ASP A 52 -1.94 -13.41 9.97
CA ASP A 52 -2.40 -14.62 10.68
C ASP A 52 -2.31 -14.47 12.19
N ARG A 53 -1.19 -14.01 12.73
CA ARG A 53 -0.92 -14.06 14.19
C ARG A 53 -0.40 -12.77 14.78
N ILE A 54 -0.26 -11.74 13.98
CA ILE A 54 0.39 -10.51 14.40
C ILE A 54 -0.57 -9.36 14.30
N GLU A 55 -0.59 -8.58 15.35
CA GLU A 55 -1.34 -7.34 15.38
C GLU A 55 -0.86 -6.43 14.24
N VAL A 56 -1.78 -6.03 13.37
CA VAL A 56 -1.56 -5.04 12.30
C VAL A 56 -0.82 -3.81 12.84
N ASP A 57 -1.01 -3.50 14.10
CA ASP A 57 -0.35 -2.39 14.79
C ASP A 57 1.18 -2.49 14.75
N LYS A 58 1.75 -3.68 14.96
CA LYS A 58 3.23 -3.85 14.95
C LYS A 58 3.81 -3.67 13.56
N PHE A 59 3.12 -4.21 12.55
CA PHE A 59 3.47 -4.03 11.14
C PHE A 59 3.44 -2.55 10.76
N MET A 60 2.29 -1.89 10.98
CA MET A 60 2.09 -0.49 10.63
C MET A 60 3.04 0.43 11.39
N LYS A 61 3.18 0.23 12.70
CA LYS A 61 4.08 1.04 13.53
C LYS A 61 5.51 1.00 12.99
N ARG A 62 6.06 -0.20 12.77
CA ARG A 62 7.44 -0.35 12.32
C ARG A 62 7.66 0.27 10.94
N MET A 63 6.76 0.02 10.00
CA MET A 63 6.84 0.57 8.65
C MET A 63 6.82 2.10 8.68
N LEU A 64 5.85 2.69 9.36
CA LEU A 64 5.66 4.13 9.42
C LEU A 64 6.77 4.85 10.19
N GLU A 65 7.26 4.27 11.30
CA GLU A 65 8.39 4.83 12.05
C GLU A 65 9.66 4.87 11.19
N ARG A 66 9.99 3.77 10.51
CA ARG A 66 11.17 3.72 9.63
C ARG A 66 11.06 4.73 8.49
N TYR A 67 9.89 4.81 7.87
CA TYR A 67 9.67 5.76 6.78
C TYR A 67 9.74 7.22 7.27
N THR A 68 9.16 7.53 8.41
CA THR A 68 9.26 8.87 9.02
C THR A 68 10.71 9.25 9.30
N MET A 69 11.52 8.34 9.83
CA MET A 69 12.95 8.58 10.05
C MET A 69 13.69 8.87 8.74
N TYR A 70 13.43 8.07 7.71
CA TYR A 70 13.99 8.29 6.37
C TYR A 70 13.59 9.66 5.80
N PHE A 71 12.29 9.96 5.77
CA PHE A 71 11.73 11.19 5.23
C PHE A 71 12.28 12.43 5.96
N ASN A 72 12.26 12.40 7.29
CA ASN A 72 12.80 13.49 8.12
C ASN A 72 14.29 13.73 7.88
N HIS A 73 15.05 12.65 7.75
CA HIS A 73 16.49 12.76 7.45
C HIS A 73 16.74 13.34 6.04
N LYS A 74 16.03 12.80 5.03
CA LYS A 74 16.22 13.21 3.62
C LYS A 74 15.86 14.67 3.39
N TYR A 75 14.75 15.12 3.96
CA TYR A 75 14.21 16.47 3.73
C TYR A 75 14.52 17.47 4.86
N SER A 76 15.36 17.10 5.81
CA SER A 76 15.66 17.92 7.00
C SER A 76 14.40 18.39 7.73
N TYR A 77 13.35 17.55 7.68
CA TYR A 77 12.07 17.82 8.28
C TYR A 77 12.06 17.42 9.76
N ARG A 78 11.40 18.21 10.59
CA ARG A 78 11.23 17.92 12.03
C ARG A 78 9.76 17.84 12.35
N GLY A 79 9.30 16.68 12.86
CA GLY A 79 7.93 16.48 13.27
C GLY A 79 7.32 15.18 12.76
N HIS A 80 6.01 15.11 12.82
CA HIS A 80 5.24 13.95 12.39
C HIS A 80 5.00 14.03 10.87
N THR A 81 5.47 13.03 10.13
CA THR A 81 5.19 12.89 8.70
C THR A 81 3.73 12.48 8.46
N PHE A 82 3.19 11.66 9.36
CA PHE A 82 1.84 11.13 9.26
C PHE A 82 0.89 11.71 10.29
N GLU A 83 -0.39 11.87 9.91
CA GLU A 83 -1.45 12.42 10.75
C GLU A 83 -2.04 11.34 11.67
N GLY A 84 -1.72 11.41 12.97
CA GLY A 84 -2.30 10.56 14.00
C GLY A 84 -2.09 9.06 13.77
N ARG A 85 -3.08 8.26 14.19
CA ARG A 85 -3.08 6.80 13.98
C ARG A 85 -3.63 6.44 12.60
N TYR A 86 -3.15 5.34 12.03
CA TYR A 86 -3.73 4.81 10.79
C TYR A 86 -5.19 4.36 11.01
N LYS A 87 -5.98 4.44 9.97
CA LYS A 87 -7.34 3.93 9.97
C LYS A 87 -7.35 2.52 9.40
N SER A 88 -7.89 1.57 10.15
CA SER A 88 -8.08 0.19 9.72
C SER A 88 -9.56 -0.17 9.68
N CYS A 89 -9.89 -1.10 8.81
CA CYS A 89 -11.20 -1.71 8.71
C CYS A 89 -10.98 -3.20 8.47
N LEU A 90 -11.67 -4.03 9.23
CA LEU A 90 -11.62 -5.47 9.03
C LEU A 90 -12.45 -5.84 7.81
N VAL A 91 -11.87 -6.68 6.95
CA VAL A 91 -12.53 -7.27 5.79
C VAL A 91 -12.86 -8.70 6.14
N TRP A 92 -14.16 -9.03 6.20
CA TRP A 92 -14.64 -10.32 6.72
C TRP A 92 -15.32 -11.21 5.69
N ASP A 93 -15.57 -10.72 4.48
CA ASP A 93 -16.17 -11.50 3.40
C ASP A 93 -15.55 -11.20 2.04
N ASP A 94 -15.72 -12.12 1.09
CA ASP A 94 -15.13 -12.04 -0.24
C ASP A 94 -15.67 -10.87 -1.07
N ALA A 95 -16.93 -10.54 -0.91
CA ALA A 95 -17.54 -9.43 -1.66
C ALA A 95 -16.94 -8.09 -1.22
N TYR A 96 -16.79 -7.91 0.09
CA TYR A 96 -16.16 -6.72 0.64
C TYR A 96 -14.66 -6.67 0.34
N PHE A 97 -14.00 -7.83 0.28
CA PHE A 97 -12.61 -7.93 -0.14
C PHE A 97 -12.42 -7.43 -1.58
N LEU A 98 -13.22 -7.94 -2.52
CA LEU A 98 -13.17 -7.51 -3.92
C LEU A 98 -13.50 -6.02 -4.07
N GLN A 99 -14.52 -5.53 -3.38
CA GLN A 99 -14.90 -4.11 -3.40
C GLN A 99 -13.76 -3.23 -2.87
N THR A 100 -13.11 -3.63 -1.79
CA THR A 100 -11.99 -2.91 -1.18
C THR A 100 -10.77 -2.92 -2.10
N SER A 101 -10.48 -4.06 -2.72
CA SER A 101 -9.40 -4.19 -3.70
C SER A 101 -9.63 -3.25 -4.88
N TRP A 102 -10.81 -3.25 -5.48
CA TRP A 102 -11.16 -2.34 -6.57
C TRP A 102 -11.08 -0.87 -6.14
N TYR A 103 -11.56 -0.56 -4.94
CA TYR A 103 -11.45 0.80 -4.40
C TYR A 103 -10.01 1.27 -4.33
N ILE A 104 -9.09 0.42 -3.86
CA ILE A 104 -7.66 0.73 -3.77
C ILE A 104 -7.07 0.98 -5.16
N HIS A 105 -7.35 0.11 -6.12
CA HIS A 105 -6.85 0.24 -7.51
C HIS A 105 -7.43 1.46 -8.24
N LEU A 106 -8.67 1.85 -7.96
CA LEU A 106 -9.31 2.99 -8.60
C LEU A 106 -8.99 4.34 -7.94
N ASN A 107 -8.35 4.35 -6.78
CA ASN A 107 -8.04 5.59 -6.08
C ASN A 107 -7.21 6.59 -6.90
N PRO A 108 -6.13 6.18 -7.57
CA PRO A 108 -5.34 7.09 -8.39
C PRO A 108 -6.11 7.66 -9.58
N VAL A 109 -7.01 6.89 -10.18
CA VAL A 109 -7.88 7.34 -11.28
C VAL A 109 -8.87 8.39 -10.77
N LYS A 110 -9.52 8.12 -9.63
CA LYS A 110 -10.46 9.08 -9.00
C LYS A 110 -9.78 10.38 -8.56
N ALA A 111 -8.50 10.31 -8.21
CA ALA A 111 -7.70 11.47 -7.86
C ALA A 111 -7.16 12.22 -9.10
N GLY A 112 -7.40 11.72 -10.33
CA GLY A 112 -6.89 12.31 -11.55
C GLY A 112 -5.38 12.21 -11.74
N ILE A 113 -4.73 11.31 -11.02
CA ILE A 113 -3.27 11.11 -11.07
C ILE A 113 -2.91 10.26 -12.29
N ILE A 114 -3.76 9.27 -12.60
CA ILE A 114 -3.62 8.38 -13.75
C ILE A 114 -4.96 8.26 -14.48
N THR A 115 -4.92 7.87 -15.75
CA THR A 115 -6.13 7.74 -16.58
C THR A 115 -6.73 6.35 -16.52
N ARG A 116 -5.92 5.33 -16.24
CA ARG A 116 -6.33 3.91 -16.20
C ARG A 116 -5.82 3.21 -14.94
N PRO A 117 -6.61 2.29 -14.36
CA PRO A 117 -6.19 1.53 -13.17
C PRO A 117 -4.87 0.78 -13.36
N GLU A 118 -4.61 0.28 -14.58
CA GLU A 118 -3.39 -0.44 -14.91
C GLU A 118 -2.13 0.43 -14.77
N GLU A 119 -2.25 1.74 -14.97
CA GLU A 119 -1.17 2.71 -14.82
C GLU A 119 -0.76 2.90 -13.35
N CYS A 120 -1.59 2.48 -12.40
CA CYS A 120 -1.25 2.51 -10.97
C CYS A 120 -0.07 1.58 -10.64
N PHE A 121 0.05 0.48 -11.38
CA PHE A 121 1.19 -0.43 -11.30
C PHE A 121 2.36 0.07 -12.17
N ALA A 122 2.07 0.73 -13.30
CA ALA A 122 3.07 1.22 -14.24
C ALA A 122 3.79 2.47 -13.76
N SER A 123 3.20 3.32 -12.94
CA SER A 123 3.89 4.48 -12.36
C SER A 123 4.97 4.09 -11.35
N ILE A 124 4.92 2.84 -10.85
CA ILE A 124 5.95 2.24 -10.01
C ILE A 124 6.94 1.44 -10.88
N ASP A 125 6.52 1.05 -12.10
CA ASP A 125 7.21 0.10 -12.98
C ASP A 125 8.04 0.72 -14.12
N GLN A 126 8.21 2.04 -14.17
CA GLN A 126 8.96 2.64 -15.29
C GLN A 126 10.45 2.31 -15.34
N LYS A 127 11.01 1.60 -14.35
CA LYS A 127 12.38 1.07 -14.40
C LYS A 127 12.58 -0.22 -13.61
N GLY A 128 11.98 -1.31 -14.04
CA GLY A 128 12.45 -2.64 -13.67
C GLY A 128 11.74 -3.31 -12.50
N SER A 129 11.05 -4.38 -12.85
CA SER A 129 10.56 -5.48 -11.99
C SER A 129 9.94 -5.07 -10.66
N ASP A 130 8.63 -4.94 -10.68
CA ASP A 130 7.80 -4.96 -9.49
C ASP A 130 8.20 -6.17 -8.62
N PRO A 131 8.69 -5.96 -7.39
CA PRO A 131 9.08 -7.06 -6.52
C PRO A 131 7.91 -7.96 -6.12
N PHE A 132 6.67 -7.56 -6.42
CA PHE A 132 5.45 -8.27 -6.07
C PHE A 132 4.83 -9.06 -7.23
N THR A 133 5.24 -8.85 -8.51
CA THR A 133 4.66 -9.54 -9.67
C THR A 133 4.98 -11.04 -9.75
N LYS A 134 5.84 -11.58 -8.89
CA LYS A 134 6.16 -13.01 -8.87
C LYS A 134 5.19 -13.88 -8.07
N SER A 135 4.16 -13.33 -7.43
CA SER A 135 3.29 -14.09 -6.51
C SER A 135 1.79 -14.01 -6.79
N THR A 136 1.35 -13.43 -7.89
CA THR A 136 -0.09 -13.45 -8.21
C THR A 136 -0.34 -14.17 -9.53
N SER A 137 -0.12 -15.48 -9.52
CA SER A 137 -0.94 -16.35 -10.37
C SER A 137 -2.36 -16.28 -9.81
N LEU A 138 -3.21 -15.54 -10.47
CA LEU A 138 -4.67 -15.63 -10.28
C LEU A 138 -5.03 -17.12 -10.35
N PRO A 139 -5.83 -17.66 -9.42
CA PRO A 139 -6.40 -18.97 -9.62
C PRO A 139 -7.31 -18.90 -10.84
N GLU A 140 -6.90 -19.53 -11.91
CA GLU A 140 -7.76 -19.86 -13.03
C GLU A 140 -8.88 -20.76 -12.51
N THR A 141 -10.09 -20.47 -12.99
CA THR A 141 -11.30 -21.27 -12.86
C THR A 141 -12.12 -21.13 -11.58
N VAL A 142 -13.01 -20.15 -11.60
CA VAL A 142 -14.34 -20.39 -11.02
C VAL A 142 -15.13 -21.16 -12.08
N HIS A 143 -15.23 -22.48 -11.92
CA HIS A 143 -16.20 -23.28 -12.64
C HIS A 143 -17.62 -22.86 -12.22
N THR A 144 -18.31 -22.19 -13.11
CA THR A 144 -19.78 -22.08 -13.04
C THR A 144 -20.38 -23.46 -13.26
N GLY A 145 -20.63 -24.17 -12.18
CA GLY A 145 -21.52 -25.33 -12.18
C GLY A 145 -22.97 -24.84 -12.29
N LYS A 146 -23.56 -25.02 -13.48
CA LYS A 146 -25.01 -25.02 -13.64
C LYS A 146 -25.59 -26.21 -12.86
N MET A 147 -26.50 -25.94 -11.99
CA MET A 147 -27.79 -26.64 -11.88
C MET A 147 -28.81 -25.76 -11.15
#